data_357cbbc7e059579b9b46aaf3f24249d4
#
_entry.id   357cbbc7e059579b9b46aaf3f24249d4
#
_cell.length_a   1.000
_cell.length_b   1.000
_cell.length_c   1.000
_cell.angle_alpha   90.00
_cell.angle_beta   90.00
_cell.angle_gamma   90.00
#
_symmetry.space_group_name_H-M   'P 1'
#
loop_
_entity.id
_entity.type
_entity.pdbx_description
1 polymer ?
#
loop_
_entity_poly.entity_id
_entity_poly.type
_entity_poly.pdbx_seq_one_letter_code
_entity_poly.pdbx_strand_id
1 'polypeptide(L)' 'MDDATLARLHSVYDGLSLVQRHHLKVIVESRPEVLSVTLCGFLVDLGLARVDGESFTATDDGRYVASLF' A
#
# COMPACT_ATOMS: atom_id res chain seq x y z
N MET A 1 4.59 17.22 0.51
CA MET A 1 3.65 16.59 -0.43
C MET A 1 2.69 17.66 -0.92
N ASP A 2 2.48 17.79 -2.22
CA ASP A 2 1.60 18.83 -2.75
C ASP A 2 0.12 18.42 -2.73
N ASP A 3 -0.77 19.39 -2.98
CA ASP A 3 -2.21 19.15 -2.91
C ASP A 3 -2.70 18.12 -3.93
N ALA A 4 -2.10 18.11 -5.13
CA ALA A 4 -2.45 17.15 -6.17
C ALA A 4 -2.09 15.72 -5.76
N THR A 5 -0.91 15.54 -5.17
CA THR A 5 -0.47 14.24 -4.66
C THR A 5 -1.36 13.78 -3.51
N LEU A 6 -1.69 14.68 -2.57
CA LEU A 6 -2.60 14.35 -1.46
C LEU A 6 -3.98 13.92 -1.97
N ALA A 7 -4.55 14.67 -2.92
CA ALA A 7 -5.84 14.33 -3.49
C ALA A 7 -5.83 12.96 -4.17
N ARG A 8 -4.75 12.66 -4.92
CA ARG A 8 -4.57 11.36 -5.56
C ARG A 8 -4.50 10.23 -4.53
N LEU A 9 -3.73 10.41 -3.48
CA LEU A 9 -3.57 9.38 -2.45
C LEU A 9 -4.86 9.15 -1.65
N HIS A 10 -5.63 10.19 -1.39
CA HIS A 10 -6.94 10.04 -0.76
C HIS A 10 -7.92 9.29 -1.66
N SER A 11 -7.89 9.55 -2.97
CA SER A 11 -8.69 8.79 -3.94
C SER A 11 -8.28 7.32 -3.98
N VAL A 12 -6.98 7.04 -3.95
CA VAL A 12 -6.48 5.66 -3.87
C VAL A 12 -6.98 4.98 -2.60
N TYR A 13 -6.88 5.66 -1.46
CA TYR A 13 -7.36 5.15 -0.19
C TYR A 13 -8.85 4.77 -0.25
N ASP A 14 -9.67 5.67 -0.79
CA ASP A 14 -11.11 5.44 -0.89
C ASP A 14 -11.45 4.26 -1.79
N GLY A 15 -10.61 3.97 -2.78
CA GLY A 15 -10.80 2.85 -3.71
C GLY A 15 -10.29 1.51 -3.20
N LEU A 16 -9.54 1.48 -2.11
CA LEU A 16 -9.02 0.22 -1.57
C LEU A 16 -10.10 -0.57 -0.84
N SER A 17 -10.16 -1.88 -1.11
CA SER A 17 -10.99 -2.79 -0.34
C SER A 17 -10.39 -3.01 1.05
N LEU A 18 -11.18 -3.58 1.97
CA LEU A 18 -10.68 -3.91 3.32
C LEU A 18 -9.51 -4.89 3.26
N VAL A 19 -9.55 -5.85 2.33
CA VAL A 19 -8.48 -6.82 2.16
C VAL A 19 -7.21 -6.15 1.64
N GLN A 20 -7.35 -5.23 0.69
CA GLN A 20 -6.20 -4.46 0.17
C GLN A 20 -5.58 -3.58 1.24
N ARG A 21 -6.41 -2.93 2.06
CA ARG A 21 -5.94 -2.12 3.20
C ARG A 21 -5.17 -2.97 4.21
N HIS A 22 -5.68 -4.16 4.50
CA HIS A 22 -5.00 -5.10 5.40
C HIS A 22 -3.63 -5.47 4.86
N HIS A 23 -3.54 -5.82 3.57
CA HIS A 23 -2.27 -6.18 2.96
C HIS A 23 -1.27 -5.03 3.01
N LEU A 24 -1.71 -3.82 2.72
CA LEU A 24 -0.84 -2.65 2.81
C LEU A 24 -0.33 -2.44 4.24
N LYS A 25 -1.20 -2.58 5.22
CA LYS A 25 -0.82 -2.43 6.62
C LYS A 25 0.21 -3.48 7.05
N VAL A 26 0.03 -4.73 6.63
CA VAL A 26 0.99 -5.79 6.89
C VAL A 26 2.35 -5.47 6.28
N ILE A 27 2.37 -4.97 5.05
CA ILE A 27 3.62 -4.57 4.37
C ILE A 27 4.29 -3.43 5.14
N VAL A 28 3.54 -2.40 5.50
CA VAL A 28 4.08 -1.23 6.22
C VAL A 28 4.65 -1.63 7.58
N GLU A 29 3.97 -2.51 8.29
CA GLU A 29 4.38 -2.97 9.61
C GLU A 29 5.40 -4.12 9.56
N SER A 30 5.71 -4.63 8.37
CA SER A 30 6.62 -5.77 8.18
C SER A 30 6.20 -7.00 9.00
N ARG A 31 4.89 -7.26 9.08
CA ARG A 31 4.38 -8.40 9.86
C ARG A 31 4.62 -9.72 9.13
N PRO A 32 4.89 -10.81 9.86
CA PRO A 32 5.17 -12.12 9.25
C PRO A 32 3.88 -12.85 8.86
N GLU A 33 3.08 -12.27 7.98
CA GLU A 33 1.86 -12.88 7.46
C GLU A 33 2.06 -13.31 6.02
N VAL A 34 1.37 -14.38 5.64
CA VAL A 34 1.33 -14.83 4.25
C VAL A 34 0.37 -13.91 3.48
N LEU A 35 0.88 -13.28 2.44
CA LEU A 35 0.14 -12.33 1.64
C LEU A 35 -0.13 -12.88 0.25
N SER A 36 -1.24 -12.45 -0.34
CA SER A 36 -1.55 -12.75 -1.73
C SER A 36 -0.61 -11.95 -2.64
N VAL A 37 0.14 -12.66 -3.49
CA VAL A 37 1.03 -12.01 -4.47
C VAL A 37 0.22 -11.13 -5.42
N THR A 38 -0.99 -11.56 -5.80
CA THR A 38 -1.87 -10.79 -6.68
C THR A 38 -2.27 -9.46 -6.03
N LEU A 39 -2.67 -9.47 -4.75
CA LEU A 39 -3.05 -8.25 -4.04
C LEU A 39 -1.86 -7.35 -3.79
N CYS A 40 -0.69 -7.92 -3.47
CA CYS A 40 0.53 -7.13 -3.35
C CYS A 40 0.92 -6.49 -4.69
N GLY A 41 0.75 -7.21 -5.80
CA GLY A 41 0.96 -6.67 -7.15
C GLY A 41 0.05 -5.47 -7.43
N PHE A 42 -1.18 -5.51 -6.99
CA PHE A 42 -2.10 -4.38 -7.08
C PHE A 42 -1.54 -3.15 -6.35
N LEU A 43 -1.01 -3.34 -5.16
CA LEU A 43 -0.42 -2.25 -4.38
C LEU A 43 0.81 -1.68 -5.06
N VAL A 44 1.61 -2.53 -5.70
CA VAL A 44 2.77 -2.09 -6.49
C VAL A 44 2.31 -1.24 -7.68
N ASP A 45 1.28 -1.67 -8.40
CA ASP A 45 0.72 -0.93 -9.53
C ASP A 45 0.18 0.44 -9.12
N LEU A 46 -0.35 0.55 -7.91
CA LEU A 46 -0.84 1.82 -7.36
C LEU A 46 0.28 2.71 -6.81
N GLY A 47 1.52 2.24 -6.82
CA GLY A 47 2.65 2.99 -6.29
C GLY A 47 2.74 2.98 -4.76
N LEU A 48 2.01 2.10 -4.09
CA LEU A 48 1.96 2.02 -2.62
C LEU A 48 2.99 1.03 -2.05
N ALA A 49 3.48 0.13 -2.89
CA ALA A 49 4.47 -0.87 -2.50
C ALA A 49 5.45 -1.07 -3.64
N ARG A 50 6.57 -1.72 -3.33
CA ARG A 50 7.56 -2.14 -4.33
C ARG A 50 8.09 -3.51 -3.98
N VAL A 51 8.60 -4.20 -5.00
CA VAL A 51 9.24 -5.49 -4.82
C VAL A 51 10.67 -5.28 -4.36
N ASP A 52 11.07 -6.01 -3.33
CA ASP A 52 12.44 -5.99 -2.80
C ASP A 52 12.88 -7.45 -2.63
N GLY A 53 13.56 -7.99 -3.64
CA GLY A 53 13.91 -9.40 -3.67
C GLY A 53 12.67 -10.28 -3.69
N GLU A 54 12.49 -11.11 -2.68
CA GLU A 54 11.32 -11.98 -2.52
C GLU A 54 10.24 -11.35 -1.63
N SER A 55 10.44 -10.11 -1.21
CA SER A 55 9.55 -9.41 -0.29
C SER A 55 8.92 -8.20 -0.94
N PHE A 56 7.91 -7.65 -0.28
CA PHE A 56 7.32 -6.36 -0.64
C PHE A 56 7.63 -5.35 0.46
N THR A 57 7.92 -4.12 0.06
CA THR A 57 8.13 -3.01 0.99
C THR A 57 7.19 -1.87 0.63
N ALA A 58 6.82 -1.05 1.61
CA ALA A 58 5.97 0.10 1.37
C ALA A 58 6.80 1.27 0.83
N THR A 59 6.21 1.99 -0.13
CA THR A 59 6.74 3.29 -0.56
C THR A 59 6.33 4.36 0.44
N ASP A 60 6.86 5.58 0.29
CA ASP A 60 6.43 6.71 1.12
C ASP A 60 4.92 6.97 0.94
N ASP A 61 4.44 6.86 -0.29
CA ASP A 61 3.00 6.98 -0.59
C ASP A 61 2.19 5.90 0.11
N GLY A 62 2.69 4.66 0.11
CA GLY A 62 2.05 3.55 0.80
C GLY A 62 1.97 3.76 2.30
N ARG A 63 3.01 4.28 2.91
CA ARG A 63 3.02 4.59 4.33
C ARG A 63 2.03 5.70 4.68
N TYR A 64 1.94 6.71 3.83
CA TYR A 64 0.96 7.77 4.02
C TYR A 64 -0.47 7.23 3.97
N VAL A 65 -0.79 6.43 2.94
CA VAL A 65 -2.13 5.84 2.79
C VAL A 65 -2.45 4.95 4.00
N ALA A 66 -1.49 4.14 4.46
CA ALA A 66 -1.70 3.28 5.64
C ALA A 66 -1.97 4.11 6.91
N SER A 67 -1.45 5.31 7.00
CA SER A 67 -1.68 6.19 8.15
C SER A 67 -3.11 6.71 8.23
N LEU A 68 -3.89 6.56 7.15
CA LEU A 68 -5.28 6.98 7.09
C LEU A 68 -6.25 5.92 7.63
N PHE A 69 -5.76 4.74 7.91
CA PHE A 69 -6.59 3.61 8.37
C PHE A 69 -7.01 3.78 9.82
#